data_a7fb38b487abdca2d341a3949f2b674b
#
_entry.id   a7fb38b487abdca2d341a3949f2b674b
#
_cell.length_a   1.000
_cell.length_b   1.000
_cell.length_c   1.000
_cell.angle_alpha   90.00
_cell.angle_beta   90.00
_cell.angle_gamma   90.00
#
_symmetry.space_group_name_H-M   'P 1'
#
loop_
_entity.id
_entity.type
_entity.pdbx_description
1 polymer ?
#
loop_
_entity_poly.entity_id
_entity_poly.type
_entity_poly.pdbx_seq_one_letter_code
_entity_poly.pdbx_strand_id
1 'polypeptide(L)'
;MALLLVLSGSTTVFAQDTTADTGYSPYSLFGLGQLSGQGTTFNATMGGLGLAVRNNRFINVANPAAVAAREAKSFMMDFGVTENNVVYSADASTSGDPAATGTLTSANNTFNMNHIILSFPMWRNSAFKVGIMPYSSVGYSLRSFEKSDDLIAEVGDVQYFRIGQGGLYKAFLGGGVTLWDRLSLGVDGQYYFGNIVRYSYAKFATNSIYRSINSGWDNYLSGVNAKFGLQYEQPLGKRVALTVGATCQLGTTLSGESRRFAYGIASSTDTITNTTSPLAGYRMPMELGAGFTLRGTDRWMVGFDYTRQDWTGTSFDATPGVNYAPACQQSFRLGAELTPNRYDIRYFFRRLTYHGGLFYEKGYLSLNGEQVTDRGITLGVSIPVSRYYNSLSLGVTAGQRGTVSNNLIRETYVTFNIAFSLHDIWFLKQMYE
;
A
#
# COMPACT_ATOMS: atom_id res chain seq x y z
N MET A 1 -25.72 21.62 6.12
CA MET A 1 -26.66 20.52 5.92
C MET A 1 -26.88 20.32 4.41
N ALA A 2 -25.79 20.00 3.67
CA ALA A 2 -25.86 19.77 2.22
C ALA A 2 -24.62 19.01 1.71
N LEU A 3 -24.21 17.90 2.37
CA LEU A 3 -23.11 17.05 1.90
C LEU A 3 -23.38 15.54 2.15
N LEU A 4 -24.64 15.14 2.21
CA LEU A 4 -25.06 13.77 2.53
C LEU A 4 -26.00 13.15 1.50
N LEU A 5 -26.02 13.62 0.25
CA LEU A 5 -27.04 13.23 -0.74
C LEU A 5 -26.48 12.77 -2.10
N VAL A 6 -25.29 12.12 -2.14
CA VAL A 6 -24.79 11.51 -3.38
C VAL A 6 -24.41 10.02 -3.20
N LEU A 7 -25.01 9.33 -2.25
CA LEU A 7 -24.73 7.88 -2.02
C LEU A 7 -25.96 6.98 -2.17
N SER A 8 -26.94 7.36 -2.98
CA SER A 8 -28.07 6.48 -3.31
C SER A 8 -28.17 6.18 -4.80
N GLY A 9 -27.08 5.70 -5.38
CA GLY A 9 -27.11 4.96 -6.63
C GLY A 9 -27.03 3.48 -6.29
N SER A 10 -28.18 2.81 -6.19
CA SER A 10 -28.27 1.36 -6.00
C SER A 10 -27.74 0.63 -7.23
N THR A 11 -26.42 0.40 -7.28
CA THR A 11 -25.86 -0.66 -8.12
C THR A 11 -26.03 -1.96 -7.35
N THR A 12 -26.80 -2.89 -7.92
CA THR A 12 -26.89 -4.26 -7.43
C THR A 12 -25.50 -4.88 -7.52
N VAL A 13 -24.77 -4.84 -6.43
CA VAL A 13 -23.52 -5.56 -6.27
C VAL A 13 -23.88 -7.01 -6.02
N PHE A 14 -23.61 -7.88 -6.98
CA PHE A 14 -23.61 -9.31 -6.74
C PHE A 14 -22.46 -9.60 -5.77
N ALA A 15 -22.80 -9.95 -4.53
CA ALA A 15 -21.85 -10.45 -3.56
C ALA A 15 -21.26 -11.77 -4.09
N GLN A 16 -20.00 -11.75 -4.48
CA GLN A 16 -19.20 -12.93 -4.75
C GLN A 16 -18.59 -13.43 -3.46
N ASP A 17 -18.50 -14.76 -3.32
CA ASP A 17 -17.93 -15.47 -2.16
C ASP A 17 -16.69 -14.76 -1.60
N THR A 18 -16.81 -14.30 -0.38
CA THR A 18 -15.79 -13.58 0.37
C THR A 18 -14.77 -14.56 0.97
N THR A 19 -13.78 -14.95 0.20
CA THR A 19 -12.48 -15.20 0.79
C THR A 19 -11.93 -13.83 1.17
N ALA A 20 -11.44 -13.68 2.41
CA ALA A 20 -10.94 -12.40 2.93
C ALA A 20 -9.66 -11.99 2.18
N ASP A 21 -9.81 -11.43 1.00
CA ASP A 21 -8.72 -11.01 0.16
C ASP A 21 -8.24 -9.61 0.61
N THR A 22 -6.95 -9.50 0.85
CA THR A 22 -6.31 -8.25 1.31
C THR A 22 -6.26 -7.16 0.25
N GLY A 23 -6.66 -7.45 -0.98
CA GLY A 23 -6.72 -6.52 -2.09
C GLY A 23 -7.32 -7.17 -3.32
N TYR A 24 -7.82 -6.35 -4.22
CA TYR A 24 -8.28 -6.79 -5.54
C TYR A 24 -7.62 -5.90 -6.58
N SER A 25 -6.72 -6.48 -7.40
CA SER A 25 -6.12 -5.81 -8.54
C SER A 25 -5.65 -6.84 -9.56
N PRO A 26 -6.07 -6.76 -10.82
CA PRO A 26 -5.53 -7.58 -11.90
C PRO A 26 -4.01 -7.46 -12.04
N TYR A 27 -3.46 -6.30 -11.70
CA TYR A 27 -2.02 -6.05 -11.72
C TYR A 27 -1.26 -6.82 -10.63
N SER A 28 -1.95 -7.29 -9.59
CA SER A 28 -1.35 -8.13 -8.54
C SER A 28 -1.05 -9.57 -8.98
N LEU A 29 -1.46 -9.94 -10.22
CA LEU A 29 -1.09 -11.21 -10.86
C LEU A 29 0.43 -11.38 -10.98
N PHE A 30 1.19 -10.30 -11.05
CA PHE A 30 2.62 -10.30 -11.37
C PHE A 30 3.49 -9.96 -10.16
N GLY A 31 4.72 -10.48 -10.16
CA GLY A 31 5.76 -10.15 -9.18
C GLY A 31 5.34 -10.36 -7.73
N LEU A 32 5.58 -9.38 -6.90
CA LEU A 32 5.19 -9.38 -5.48
C LEU A 32 3.75 -8.91 -5.23
N GLY A 33 2.97 -8.68 -6.30
CA GLY A 33 1.64 -8.10 -6.20
C GLY A 33 1.65 -6.57 -6.24
N GLN A 34 0.59 -5.96 -5.75
CA GLN A 34 0.49 -4.51 -5.64
C GLN A 34 1.24 -4.01 -4.42
N LEU A 35 2.25 -3.16 -4.61
CA LEU A 35 2.99 -2.55 -3.52
C LEU A 35 2.11 -1.54 -2.78
N SER A 36 2.14 -1.58 -1.45
CA SER A 36 1.38 -0.67 -0.59
C SER A 36 2.15 0.62 -0.32
N GLY A 37 1.45 1.72 -0.13
CA GLY A 37 2.05 2.99 0.27
C GLY A 37 2.75 2.86 1.63
N GLN A 38 4.01 3.30 1.71
CA GLN A 38 4.87 3.14 2.88
C GLN A 38 4.76 4.34 3.82
N GLY A 39 3.61 4.55 4.45
CA GLY A 39 3.37 5.64 5.39
C GLY A 39 2.15 5.38 6.27
N THR A 40 1.98 6.19 7.30
CA THR A 40 0.76 6.20 8.11
C THR A 40 -0.39 6.88 7.36
N THR A 41 -1.61 6.81 7.91
CA THR A 41 -2.76 7.54 7.36
C THR A 41 -2.48 9.06 7.26
N PHE A 42 -1.73 9.62 8.20
CA PHE A 42 -1.29 11.00 8.14
C PHE A 42 -0.48 11.30 6.86
N ASN A 43 0.47 10.44 6.50
CA ASN A 43 1.22 10.60 5.24
C ASN A 43 0.30 10.40 4.02
N ALA A 44 -0.57 9.39 4.04
CA ALA A 44 -1.49 9.06 2.96
C ALA A 44 -2.42 10.23 2.61
N THR A 45 -2.91 10.98 3.61
CA THR A 45 -3.76 12.16 3.39
C THR A 45 -3.05 13.35 2.72
N MET A 46 -1.71 13.31 2.66
CA MET A 46 -0.87 14.32 1.99
C MET A 46 -0.16 13.75 0.74
N GLY A 47 -0.84 12.89 -0.04
CA GLY A 47 -0.26 12.26 -1.22
C GLY A 47 0.85 11.26 -0.92
N GLY A 48 1.03 10.84 0.34
CA GLY A 48 2.12 10.00 0.79
C GLY A 48 3.41 10.75 1.10
N LEU A 49 3.37 12.07 1.20
CA LEU A 49 4.49 12.92 1.61
C LEU A 49 5.01 12.51 2.99
N GLY A 50 6.34 12.35 3.15
CA GLY A 50 6.89 11.92 4.43
C GLY A 50 8.40 12.06 4.60
N LEU A 51 9.21 12.14 3.52
CA LEU A 51 10.67 12.06 3.61
C LEU A 51 11.28 13.23 4.39
N ALA A 52 10.74 14.44 4.21
CA ALA A 52 11.18 15.64 4.91
C ALA A 52 10.20 16.15 5.98
N VAL A 53 9.10 15.39 6.23
CA VAL A 53 8.09 15.79 7.20
C VAL A 53 8.59 15.55 8.61
N ARG A 54 8.71 16.64 9.38
CA ARG A 54 8.99 16.63 10.84
C ARG A 54 7.74 17.09 11.58
N ASN A 55 7.13 16.20 12.33
CA ASN A 55 5.93 16.48 13.09
C ASN A 55 6.06 15.89 14.50
N ASN A 56 5.68 16.64 15.53
CA ASN A 56 5.73 16.19 16.91
C ASN A 56 4.43 15.53 17.41
N ARG A 57 3.45 15.32 16.54
CA ARG A 57 2.11 14.82 16.86
C ARG A 57 1.79 13.49 16.20
N PHE A 58 2.34 13.25 15.01
CA PHE A 58 2.09 12.07 14.22
C PHE A 58 3.37 11.30 14.04
N ILE A 59 3.25 9.97 14.08
CA ILE A 59 4.38 9.10 13.78
C ILE A 59 4.60 9.10 12.27
N ASN A 60 5.80 9.48 11.85
CA ASN A 60 6.21 9.38 10.46
C ASN A 60 7.16 8.18 10.30
N VAL A 61 6.78 7.22 9.46
CA VAL A 61 7.58 6.01 9.18
C VAL A 61 8.28 6.07 7.82
N ALA A 62 7.95 7.04 6.97
CA ALA A 62 8.55 7.18 5.65
C ALA A 62 10.07 7.47 5.74
N ASN A 63 10.49 8.23 6.77
CA ASN A 63 11.90 8.50 7.05
C ASN A 63 12.24 8.11 8.50
N PRO A 64 13.21 7.20 8.73
CA PRO A 64 13.63 6.81 10.09
C PRO A 64 14.06 7.98 10.98
N ALA A 65 14.69 9.02 10.40
CA ALA A 65 15.14 10.18 11.15
C ALA A 65 14.00 11.01 11.76
N ALA A 66 12.80 10.93 11.18
CA ALA A 66 11.64 11.72 11.62
C ALA A 66 11.14 11.34 13.03
N VAL A 67 11.45 10.14 13.52
CA VAL A 67 11.02 9.68 14.84
C VAL A 67 11.59 10.52 15.98
N ALA A 68 12.74 11.16 15.77
CA ALA A 68 13.38 12.04 16.75
C ALA A 68 12.74 13.44 16.86
N ALA A 69 11.88 13.82 15.91
CA ALA A 69 11.19 15.12 15.89
C ALA A 69 9.91 15.08 16.74
N ARG A 70 10.04 14.88 18.04
CA ARG A 70 8.93 14.72 18.97
C ARG A 70 9.17 15.46 20.29
N GLU A 71 8.14 15.61 21.09
CA GLU A 71 8.29 16.13 22.44
C GLU A 71 9.04 15.13 23.34
N ALA A 72 9.86 15.64 24.23
CA ALA A 72 10.58 14.82 25.20
C ALA A 72 9.59 14.03 26.07
N LYS A 73 9.93 12.76 26.36
CA LYS A 73 9.13 11.83 27.18
C LYS A 73 7.76 11.47 26.60
N SER A 74 7.48 11.74 25.33
CA SER A 74 6.19 11.40 24.72
C SER A 74 6.17 9.95 24.24
N PHE A 75 5.13 9.21 24.65
CA PHE A 75 4.73 7.94 24.05
C PHE A 75 3.72 8.22 22.94
N MET A 76 3.83 7.53 21.83
CA MET A 76 2.89 7.65 20.72
C MET A 76 2.50 6.28 20.20
N MET A 77 1.22 6.12 19.87
CA MET A 77 0.67 4.95 19.19
C MET A 77 -0.18 5.42 18.01
N ASP A 78 -0.07 4.75 16.88
CA ASP A 78 -0.88 5.01 15.69
C ASP A 78 -1.44 3.68 15.17
N PHE A 79 -2.75 3.65 14.97
CA PHE A 79 -3.49 2.52 14.42
C PHE A 79 -4.36 3.01 13.29
N GLY A 80 -4.23 2.39 12.12
CA GLY A 80 -4.97 2.77 10.92
C GLY A 80 -5.63 1.60 10.21
N VAL A 81 -6.80 1.88 9.66
CA VAL A 81 -7.57 0.99 8.78
C VAL A 81 -7.85 1.67 7.46
N THR A 82 -8.03 0.88 6.43
CA THR A 82 -8.25 1.35 5.06
C THR A 82 -9.37 0.55 4.41
N GLU A 83 -10.31 1.24 3.80
CA GLU A 83 -11.34 0.70 2.92
C GLU A 83 -11.04 1.15 1.50
N ASN A 84 -10.97 0.22 0.56
CA ASN A 84 -10.66 0.51 -0.84
C ASN A 84 -11.80 0.04 -1.75
N ASN A 85 -12.39 0.97 -2.48
CA ASN A 85 -13.43 0.74 -3.47
C ASN A 85 -12.84 0.95 -4.86
N VAL A 86 -12.83 -0.09 -5.68
CA VAL A 86 -12.21 -0.09 -7.01
C VAL A 86 -13.22 -0.44 -8.08
N VAL A 87 -13.21 0.32 -9.17
CA VAL A 87 -13.93 0.03 -10.40
C VAL A 87 -12.92 -0.28 -11.50
N TYR A 88 -13.03 -1.44 -12.08
CA TYR A 88 -12.22 -1.91 -13.19
C TYR A 88 -12.91 -1.60 -14.51
N SER A 89 -12.15 -1.15 -15.49
CA SER A 89 -12.63 -0.90 -16.85
C SER A 89 -11.67 -1.52 -17.86
N ALA A 90 -12.18 -2.36 -18.75
CA ALA A 90 -11.42 -3.00 -19.82
C ALA A 90 -12.16 -2.82 -21.14
N ASP A 91 -11.43 -2.83 -22.26
CA ASP A 91 -12.04 -2.89 -23.59
C ASP A 91 -12.69 -4.26 -23.81
N ALA A 92 -13.92 -4.28 -24.30
CA ALA A 92 -14.64 -5.53 -24.54
C ALA A 92 -13.96 -6.45 -25.55
N SER A 93 -13.15 -5.91 -26.47
CA SER A 93 -12.35 -6.68 -27.41
C SER A 93 -11.32 -7.60 -26.70
N THR A 94 -10.95 -7.26 -25.45
CA THR A 94 -10.03 -8.07 -24.64
C THR A 94 -10.69 -9.31 -24.02
N SER A 95 -12.03 -9.33 -23.92
CA SER A 95 -12.78 -10.44 -23.31
C SER A 95 -12.70 -11.73 -24.14
N GLY A 96 -12.43 -11.57 -25.44
CA GLY A 96 -12.44 -12.65 -26.42
C GLY A 96 -13.84 -13.19 -26.70
N ASP A 97 -14.87 -12.52 -26.27
CA ASP A 97 -16.24 -12.73 -26.71
C ASP A 97 -16.49 -11.85 -27.95
N PRO A 98 -16.73 -12.45 -29.14
CA PRO A 98 -16.98 -11.68 -30.36
C PRO A 98 -18.23 -10.79 -30.27
N ALA A 99 -19.16 -11.10 -29.39
CA ALA A 99 -20.38 -10.34 -29.16
C ALA A 99 -20.20 -9.20 -28.18
N ALA A 100 -19.11 -9.18 -27.41
CA ALA A 100 -18.86 -8.11 -26.45
C ALA A 100 -18.38 -6.85 -27.14
N THR A 101 -19.10 -5.77 -26.99
CA THR A 101 -18.75 -4.45 -27.53
C THR A 101 -18.75 -3.38 -26.43
N GLY A 102 -17.85 -2.39 -26.58
CA GLY A 102 -17.75 -1.27 -25.64
C GLY A 102 -16.80 -1.52 -24.48
N THR A 103 -17.14 -1.08 -23.28
CA THR A 103 -16.30 -1.18 -22.08
C THR A 103 -16.93 -2.13 -21.08
N LEU A 104 -16.19 -3.13 -20.66
CA LEU A 104 -16.55 -4.03 -19.55
C LEU A 104 -16.17 -3.37 -18.23
N THR A 105 -17.07 -3.42 -17.24
CA THR A 105 -16.84 -2.87 -15.90
C THR A 105 -17.13 -3.88 -14.83
N SER A 106 -16.31 -3.88 -13.79
CA SER A 106 -16.52 -4.65 -12.56
C SER A 106 -16.12 -3.80 -11.36
N ALA A 107 -16.66 -4.08 -10.19
CA ALA A 107 -16.33 -3.34 -8.98
C ALA A 107 -16.04 -4.30 -7.82
N ASN A 108 -15.15 -3.87 -6.93
CA ASN A 108 -14.83 -4.60 -5.72
C ASN A 108 -14.55 -3.65 -4.55
N ASN A 109 -14.76 -4.16 -3.35
CA ASN A 109 -14.51 -3.46 -2.09
C ASN A 109 -13.64 -4.33 -1.19
N THR A 110 -12.64 -3.72 -0.54
CA THR A 110 -11.77 -4.42 0.42
C THR A 110 -11.56 -3.56 1.67
N PHE A 111 -11.55 -4.20 2.82
CA PHE A 111 -11.29 -3.56 4.11
C PHE A 111 -10.08 -4.19 4.77
N ASN A 112 -9.07 -3.39 5.11
CA ASN A 112 -7.80 -3.88 5.63
C ASN A 112 -7.27 -3.03 6.77
N MET A 113 -6.46 -3.67 7.62
CA MET A 113 -5.60 -2.96 8.56
C MET A 113 -4.45 -2.30 7.79
N ASN A 114 -4.25 -1.00 7.97
CA ASN A 114 -3.19 -0.26 7.30
C ASN A 114 -1.88 -0.33 8.11
N HIS A 115 -1.91 -0.05 9.41
CA HIS A 115 -0.71 -0.09 10.25
C HIS A 115 -1.04 -0.15 11.75
N ILE A 116 -0.10 -0.71 12.51
CA ILE A 116 -0.01 -0.56 13.97
C ILE A 116 1.41 -0.15 14.29
N ILE A 117 1.60 1.00 14.93
CA ILE A 117 2.90 1.56 15.21
C ILE A 117 2.93 2.11 16.63
N LEU A 118 3.98 1.78 17.34
CA LEU A 118 4.29 2.31 18.67
C LEU A 118 5.61 3.07 18.60
N SER A 119 5.70 4.17 19.31
CA SER A 119 6.92 4.96 19.37
C SER A 119 7.17 5.44 20.79
N PHE A 120 8.40 5.24 21.26
CA PHE A 120 8.83 5.45 22.63
C PHE A 120 9.96 6.47 22.72
N PRO A 121 10.00 7.30 23.76
CA PRO A 121 11.13 8.17 24.02
C PRO A 121 12.31 7.35 24.53
N MET A 122 13.55 7.68 24.09
CA MET A 122 14.77 7.07 24.60
C MET A 122 15.53 8.09 25.48
N TRP A 123 15.93 9.19 24.88
CA TRP A 123 16.54 10.33 25.56
C TRP A 123 15.89 11.63 25.06
N ARG A 124 16.39 12.78 25.50
CA ARG A 124 15.80 14.08 25.20
C ARG A 124 15.58 14.33 23.71
N ASN A 125 16.53 13.90 22.85
CA ASN A 125 16.54 14.16 21.42
C ASN A 125 16.55 12.84 20.60
N SER A 126 16.12 11.74 21.19
CA SER A 126 16.10 10.45 20.52
C SER A 126 14.85 9.65 20.88
N ALA A 127 14.42 8.82 19.96
CA ALA A 127 13.29 7.94 20.13
C ALA A 127 13.46 6.70 19.27
N PHE A 128 12.71 5.64 19.62
CA PHE A 128 12.56 4.47 18.80
C PHE A 128 11.10 4.20 18.47
N LYS A 129 10.89 3.41 17.44
CA LYS A 129 9.58 2.99 16.98
C LYS A 129 9.61 1.51 16.61
N VAL A 130 8.47 0.87 16.79
CA VAL A 130 8.22 -0.50 16.35
C VAL A 130 6.85 -0.54 15.71
N GLY A 131 6.69 -1.32 14.67
CA GLY A 131 5.39 -1.43 14.02
C GLY A 131 5.32 -2.54 12.98
N ILE A 132 4.10 -2.76 12.52
CA ILE A 132 3.77 -3.67 11.43
C ILE A 132 2.84 -2.96 10.45
N MET A 133 3.06 -3.19 9.16
CA MET A 133 2.23 -2.67 8.08
C MET A 133 2.29 -3.57 6.86
N PRO A 134 1.28 -3.58 5.99
CA PRO A 134 1.33 -4.29 4.71
C PRO A 134 2.43 -3.69 3.82
N TYR A 135 3.17 -4.56 3.13
CA TYR A 135 4.16 -4.19 2.13
C TYR A 135 3.63 -4.38 0.72
N SER A 136 2.97 -5.52 0.47
CA SER A 136 2.30 -5.80 -0.79
C SER A 136 1.04 -6.62 -0.58
N SER A 137 0.12 -6.57 -1.53
CA SER A 137 -1.09 -7.38 -1.54
C SER A 137 -1.25 -8.08 -2.88
N VAL A 138 -1.70 -9.32 -2.83
CA VAL A 138 -2.13 -10.10 -3.99
C VAL A 138 -3.59 -10.46 -3.79
N GLY A 139 -4.42 -10.08 -4.75
CA GLY A 139 -5.83 -10.42 -4.75
C GLY A 139 -6.38 -10.26 -6.16
N TYR A 140 -6.79 -11.36 -6.78
CA TYR A 140 -7.48 -11.36 -8.07
C TYR A 140 -8.24 -12.66 -8.26
N SER A 141 -9.37 -12.57 -8.96
CA SER A 141 -10.14 -13.71 -9.45
C SER A 141 -10.54 -13.44 -10.90
N LEU A 142 -9.85 -14.09 -11.83
CA LEU A 142 -10.07 -13.92 -13.26
C LEU A 142 -10.74 -15.19 -13.80
N ARG A 143 -11.82 -15.00 -14.55
CA ARG A 143 -12.56 -16.09 -15.19
C ARG A 143 -12.42 -15.96 -16.71
N SER A 144 -12.13 -17.08 -17.37
CA SER A 144 -12.14 -17.19 -18.82
C SER A 144 -12.80 -18.50 -19.25
N PHE A 145 -13.26 -18.54 -20.50
CA PHE A 145 -13.88 -19.73 -21.10
C PHE A 145 -12.97 -20.28 -22.19
N GLU A 146 -13.07 -21.60 -22.42
CA GLU A 146 -12.44 -22.21 -23.59
C GLU A 146 -13.08 -21.65 -24.85
N LYS A 147 -12.24 -21.44 -25.88
CA LYS A 147 -12.63 -20.83 -27.16
C LYS A 147 -12.39 -21.73 -28.36
N SER A 148 -11.64 -22.82 -28.16
CA SER A 148 -11.38 -23.78 -29.24
C SER A 148 -12.60 -24.64 -29.46
N ASP A 149 -13.23 -24.49 -30.61
CA ASP A 149 -14.40 -25.31 -31.01
C ASP A 149 -14.08 -26.80 -30.97
N ASP A 150 -12.86 -27.19 -31.36
CA ASP A 150 -12.39 -28.56 -31.33
C ASP A 150 -12.31 -29.11 -29.89
N LEU A 151 -11.78 -28.33 -28.97
CA LEU A 151 -11.72 -28.72 -27.55
C LEU A 151 -13.11 -28.76 -26.92
N ILE A 152 -13.96 -27.78 -27.22
CA ILE A 152 -15.35 -27.74 -26.72
C ILE A 152 -16.13 -28.96 -27.23
N ALA A 153 -15.94 -29.38 -28.47
CA ALA A 153 -16.57 -30.56 -29.04
C ALA A 153 -16.10 -31.87 -28.35
N GLU A 154 -14.86 -31.94 -27.92
CA GLU A 154 -14.26 -33.10 -27.29
C GLU A 154 -14.55 -33.18 -25.78
N VAL A 155 -14.36 -32.07 -25.06
CA VAL A 155 -14.39 -32.06 -23.57
C VAL A 155 -15.59 -31.32 -22.97
N GLY A 156 -16.39 -30.65 -23.80
CA GLY A 156 -17.50 -29.80 -23.37
C GLY A 156 -17.04 -28.42 -22.91
N ASP A 157 -17.93 -27.66 -22.31
CA ASP A 157 -17.65 -26.33 -21.80
C ASP A 157 -16.63 -26.38 -20.65
N VAL A 158 -15.51 -25.67 -20.82
CA VAL A 158 -14.47 -25.56 -19.80
C VAL A 158 -14.36 -24.10 -19.33
N GLN A 159 -14.36 -23.92 -18.03
CA GLN A 159 -14.16 -22.64 -17.38
C GLN A 159 -12.82 -22.63 -16.66
N TYR A 160 -12.01 -21.62 -16.93
CA TYR A 160 -10.73 -21.41 -16.26
C TYR A 160 -10.85 -20.28 -15.25
N PHE A 161 -10.49 -20.55 -14.02
CA PHE A 161 -10.36 -19.55 -12.96
C PHE A 161 -8.88 -19.41 -12.64
N ARG A 162 -8.40 -18.17 -12.60
CA ARG A 162 -7.08 -17.84 -12.09
C ARG A 162 -7.26 -17.00 -10.85
N ILE A 163 -6.78 -17.50 -9.72
CA ILE A 163 -7.00 -16.91 -8.41
C ILE A 163 -5.64 -16.67 -7.75
N GLY A 164 -5.48 -15.50 -7.20
CA GLY A 164 -4.33 -15.14 -6.37
C GLY A 164 -4.79 -14.50 -5.09
N GLN A 165 -4.12 -14.83 -4.00
CA GLN A 165 -4.39 -14.27 -2.68
C GLN A 165 -3.15 -14.20 -1.81
N GLY A 166 -3.21 -13.37 -0.76
CA GLY A 166 -2.14 -13.18 0.20
C GLY A 166 -1.37 -11.88 0.00
N GLY A 167 -0.12 -11.86 0.40
CA GLY A 167 0.75 -10.69 0.32
C GLY A 167 1.86 -10.71 1.34
N LEU A 168 2.61 -9.63 1.39
CA LEU A 168 3.73 -9.47 2.31
C LEU A 168 3.44 -8.38 3.32
N TYR A 169 3.84 -8.62 4.55
CA TYR A 169 3.86 -7.66 5.65
C TYR A 169 5.30 -7.26 5.93
N LYS A 170 5.45 -6.06 6.47
CA LYS A 170 6.70 -5.52 6.95
C LYS A 170 6.58 -5.20 8.44
N ALA A 171 7.34 -5.92 9.28
CA ALA A 171 7.60 -5.52 10.66
C ALA A 171 8.89 -4.70 10.69
N PHE A 172 8.93 -3.66 11.51
CA PHE A 172 10.12 -2.83 11.62
C PHE A 172 10.36 -2.39 13.07
N LEU A 173 11.63 -2.27 13.38
CA LEU A 173 12.13 -1.67 14.61
C LEU A 173 13.22 -0.67 14.24
N GLY A 174 13.10 0.55 14.69
CA GLY A 174 14.08 1.56 14.36
C GLY A 174 14.11 2.72 15.34
N GLY A 175 15.13 3.53 15.20
CA GLY A 175 15.34 4.68 16.05
C GLY A 175 15.99 5.85 15.31
N GLY A 176 15.91 7.00 15.94
CA GLY A 176 16.52 8.21 15.41
C GLY A 176 17.00 9.13 16.53
N VAL A 177 17.95 9.95 16.18
CA VAL A 177 18.55 10.97 17.07
C VAL A 177 18.64 12.30 16.33
N THR A 178 18.34 13.39 17.03
CA THR A 178 18.56 14.75 16.53
C THR A 178 19.82 15.33 17.17
N LEU A 179 20.75 15.73 16.32
CA LEU A 179 22.00 16.37 16.67
C LEU A 179 21.89 17.88 16.43
N TRP A 180 22.44 18.67 17.35
CA TRP A 180 22.47 20.14 17.28
C TRP A 180 21.10 20.77 16.98
N ASP A 181 20.00 20.12 17.39
CA ASP A 181 18.61 20.50 17.18
C ASP A 181 18.17 20.68 15.70
N ARG A 182 19.02 20.32 14.75
CA ARG A 182 18.80 20.52 13.31
C ARG A 182 18.99 19.28 12.46
N LEU A 183 20.00 18.46 12.73
CA LEU A 183 20.33 17.29 11.97
C LEU A 183 19.75 16.05 12.66
N SER A 184 18.86 15.34 12.01
CA SER A 184 18.33 14.08 12.49
C SER A 184 18.84 12.92 11.64
N LEU A 185 19.30 11.88 12.30
CA LEU A 185 19.73 10.64 11.71
C LEU A 185 18.87 9.50 12.26
N GLY A 186 18.58 8.53 11.44
CA GLY A 186 17.79 7.37 11.88
C GLY A 186 18.06 6.12 11.08
N VAL A 187 17.76 4.99 11.68
CA VAL A 187 17.85 3.66 11.08
C VAL A 187 16.67 2.80 11.48
N ASP A 188 16.12 2.05 10.53
CA ASP A 188 15.11 1.03 10.74
C ASP A 188 15.65 -0.32 10.27
N GLY A 189 15.63 -1.33 11.15
CA GLY A 189 15.70 -2.73 10.76
C GLY A 189 14.30 -3.19 10.36
N GLN A 190 14.19 -3.86 9.23
CA GLN A 190 12.92 -4.27 8.63
C GLN A 190 12.93 -5.78 8.39
N TYR A 191 11.84 -6.45 8.75
CA TYR A 191 11.61 -7.85 8.47
C TYR A 191 10.37 -8.01 7.60
N TYR A 192 10.54 -8.56 6.43
CA TYR A 192 9.46 -8.87 5.49
C TYR A 192 9.05 -10.32 5.67
N PHE A 193 7.76 -10.61 5.65
CA PHE A 193 7.22 -11.97 5.77
C PHE A 193 5.82 -12.05 5.19
N GLY A 194 5.45 -13.23 4.74
CA GLY A 194 4.12 -13.52 4.21
C GLY A 194 4.11 -14.63 3.21
N ASN A 195 2.95 -14.89 2.64
CA ASN A 195 2.80 -15.87 1.58
C ASN A 195 1.97 -15.32 0.42
N ILE A 196 2.28 -15.81 -0.78
CA ILE A 196 1.58 -15.50 -2.01
C ILE A 196 1.12 -16.81 -2.63
N VAL A 197 -0.19 -17.02 -2.66
CA VAL A 197 -0.82 -18.19 -3.27
C VAL A 197 -1.36 -17.81 -4.64
N ARG A 198 -1.00 -18.57 -5.66
CA ARG A 198 -1.52 -18.43 -7.04
C ARG A 198 -1.91 -19.79 -7.56
N TYR A 199 -3.15 -19.94 -8.00
CA TYR A 199 -3.62 -21.18 -8.58
C TYR A 199 -4.59 -20.97 -9.72
N SER A 200 -4.64 -21.98 -10.59
CA SER A 200 -5.58 -22.07 -11.69
C SER A 200 -6.51 -23.27 -11.47
N TYR A 201 -7.78 -23.05 -11.63
CA TYR A 201 -8.80 -24.06 -11.54
C TYR A 201 -9.49 -24.20 -12.90
N ALA A 202 -9.32 -25.36 -13.55
CA ALA A 202 -10.04 -25.72 -14.76
C ALA A 202 -11.26 -26.54 -14.38
N LYS A 203 -12.46 -25.97 -14.55
CA LYS A 203 -13.75 -26.59 -14.25
C LYS A 203 -14.39 -27.13 -15.50
N PHE A 204 -14.57 -28.42 -15.58
CA PHE A 204 -15.33 -29.10 -16.63
C PHE A 204 -16.82 -29.12 -16.30
N ALA A 205 -17.66 -29.28 -17.32
CA ALA A 205 -19.10 -29.43 -17.15
C ALA A 205 -19.45 -30.60 -16.21
N THR A 206 -20.54 -30.49 -15.46
CA THR A 206 -20.92 -31.43 -14.41
C THR A 206 -21.11 -32.88 -14.93
N ASN A 207 -21.45 -33.03 -16.21
CA ASN A 207 -21.66 -34.34 -16.86
C ASN A 207 -20.42 -34.81 -17.65
N SER A 208 -19.27 -34.14 -17.51
CA SER A 208 -18.02 -34.51 -18.18
C SER A 208 -17.42 -35.75 -17.52
N ILE A 209 -16.82 -36.62 -18.34
CA ILE A 209 -15.96 -37.72 -17.86
C ILE A 209 -14.60 -37.22 -17.36
N TYR A 210 -14.29 -35.99 -17.64
CA TYR A 210 -13.03 -35.32 -17.23
C TYR A 210 -13.13 -34.79 -15.81
N ARG A 211 -12.02 -34.88 -15.09
CA ARG A 211 -11.89 -34.32 -13.73
C ARG A 211 -11.46 -32.85 -13.80
N SER A 212 -12.09 -32.03 -13.00
CA SER A 212 -11.63 -30.66 -12.80
C SER A 212 -10.24 -30.64 -12.15
N ILE A 213 -9.38 -29.73 -12.55
CA ILE A 213 -7.99 -29.65 -12.09
C ILE A 213 -7.77 -28.33 -11.37
N ASN A 214 -7.23 -28.41 -10.17
CA ASN A 214 -6.73 -27.26 -9.42
C ASN A 214 -5.21 -27.39 -9.28
N SER A 215 -4.46 -26.44 -9.84
CA SER A 215 -2.99 -26.45 -9.78
C SER A 215 -2.43 -25.06 -9.54
N GLY A 216 -1.35 -25.01 -8.77
CA GLY A 216 -0.74 -23.72 -8.43
C GLY A 216 0.47 -23.87 -7.55
N TRP A 217 0.85 -22.74 -6.96
CA TRP A 217 1.95 -22.63 -6.03
C TRP A 217 1.61 -21.69 -4.88
N ASP A 218 2.22 -21.97 -3.74
CA ASP A 218 2.17 -21.19 -2.52
C ASP A 218 3.62 -20.85 -2.12
N ASN A 219 3.98 -19.58 -2.28
CA ASN A 219 5.34 -19.09 -2.02
C ASN A 219 5.36 -18.40 -0.66
N TYR A 220 6.03 -19.01 0.30
CA TYR A 220 6.35 -18.42 1.60
C TYR A 220 7.63 -17.61 1.45
N LEU A 221 7.57 -16.32 1.77
CA LEU A 221 8.64 -15.37 1.57
C LEU A 221 9.01 -14.69 2.88
N SER A 222 10.31 -14.55 3.10
CA SER A 222 10.85 -13.77 4.21
C SER A 222 12.16 -13.10 3.83
N GLY A 223 12.49 -12.01 4.53
CA GLY A 223 13.76 -11.31 4.30
C GLY A 223 13.98 -10.19 5.30
N VAL A 224 15.23 -9.85 5.49
CA VAL A 224 15.66 -8.75 6.38
C VAL A 224 16.22 -7.62 5.54
N ASN A 225 15.96 -6.40 5.93
CA ASN A 225 16.45 -5.20 5.25
C ASN A 225 16.76 -4.10 6.27
N ALA A 226 17.46 -3.07 5.82
CA ALA A 226 17.71 -1.86 6.60
C ALA A 226 17.38 -0.62 5.78
N LYS A 227 16.76 0.37 6.44
CA LYS A 227 16.49 1.70 5.86
C LYS A 227 17.17 2.77 6.71
N PHE A 228 17.94 3.61 6.07
CA PHE A 228 18.60 4.75 6.66
C PHE A 228 17.86 6.03 6.31
N GLY A 229 17.85 6.98 7.23
CA GLY A 229 17.20 8.24 7.06
C GLY A 229 18.02 9.40 7.57
N LEU A 230 17.91 10.52 6.88
CA LEU A 230 18.52 11.79 7.24
C LEU A 230 17.49 12.90 7.06
N GLN A 231 17.43 13.83 8.00
CA GLN A 231 16.69 15.08 7.87
C GLN A 231 17.53 16.24 8.42
N TYR A 232 17.51 17.36 7.70
CA TYR A 232 18.14 18.60 8.14
C TYR A 232 17.12 19.72 8.11
N GLU A 233 16.94 20.40 9.26
CA GLU A 233 16.02 21.52 9.40
C GLU A 233 16.80 22.83 9.48
N GLN A 234 16.53 23.73 8.55
CA GLN A 234 17.09 25.07 8.48
C GLN A 234 16.00 26.12 8.71
N PRO A 235 16.03 26.85 9.83
CA PRO A 235 15.16 28.00 10.01
C PRO A 235 15.47 29.10 8.95
N LEU A 236 14.43 29.50 8.22
CA LEU A 236 14.48 30.64 7.28
C LEU A 236 13.82 31.84 7.92
N GLY A 237 14.57 32.51 8.83
CA GLY A 237 14.04 33.60 9.63
C GLY A 237 13.21 33.14 10.84
N LYS A 238 12.29 34.00 11.32
CA LYS A 238 11.55 33.78 12.58
C LYS A 238 10.28 32.93 12.43
N ARG A 239 9.80 32.71 11.22
CA ARG A 239 8.46 32.14 10.98
C ARG A 239 8.42 30.94 10.04
N VAL A 240 9.47 30.66 9.32
CA VAL A 240 9.51 29.60 8.32
C VAL A 240 10.72 28.73 8.58
N ALA A 241 10.55 27.41 8.42
CA ALA A 241 11.62 26.43 8.43
C ALA A 241 11.58 25.61 7.14
N LEU A 242 12.75 25.36 6.57
CA LEU A 242 12.96 24.42 5.48
C LEU A 242 13.52 23.14 6.09
N THR A 243 12.89 22.01 5.79
CA THR A 243 13.45 20.70 6.11
C THR A 243 13.76 19.97 4.80
N VAL A 244 14.96 19.42 4.71
CA VAL A 244 15.37 18.52 3.63
C VAL A 244 15.51 17.13 4.22
N GLY A 245 15.01 16.14 3.51
CA GLY A 245 15.06 14.73 3.94
C GLY A 245 15.60 13.84 2.84
N ALA A 246 16.36 12.84 3.24
CA ALA A 246 16.84 11.79 2.35
C ALA A 246 16.69 10.43 3.02
N THR A 247 16.43 9.39 2.21
CA THR A 247 16.35 8.01 2.68
C THR A 247 17.07 7.09 1.71
N CYS A 248 17.66 6.03 2.27
CA CYS A 248 18.27 4.94 1.53
C CYS A 248 17.85 3.63 2.18
N GLN A 249 17.11 2.81 1.45
CA GLN A 249 16.80 1.44 1.84
C GLN A 249 17.68 0.50 1.02
N LEU A 250 18.35 -0.42 1.68
CA LEU A 250 19.25 -1.35 1.00
C LEU A 250 18.48 -2.32 0.10
N GLY A 251 19.18 -2.91 -0.87
CA GLY A 251 18.64 -4.05 -1.59
C GLY A 251 18.73 -5.31 -0.74
N THR A 252 17.75 -6.21 -0.87
CA THR A 252 17.75 -7.51 -0.19
C THR A 252 17.14 -8.58 -1.10
N THR A 253 17.27 -9.84 -0.73
CA THR A 253 16.60 -10.96 -1.39
C THR A 253 15.58 -11.55 -0.44
N LEU A 254 14.34 -11.61 -0.88
CA LEU A 254 13.27 -12.33 -0.19
C LEU A 254 13.36 -13.79 -0.58
N SER A 255 13.75 -14.65 0.34
CA SER A 255 13.89 -16.09 0.14
C SER A 255 12.86 -16.87 0.95
N GLY A 256 12.72 -18.16 0.67
CA GLY A 256 11.80 -19.00 1.38
C GLY A 256 11.52 -20.33 0.67
N GLU A 257 10.29 -20.78 0.71
CA GLU A 257 9.87 -22.07 0.16
C GLU A 257 8.70 -21.88 -0.81
N SER A 258 8.71 -22.67 -1.88
CA SER A 258 7.61 -22.76 -2.83
C SER A 258 6.97 -24.15 -2.74
N ARG A 259 5.72 -24.21 -2.37
CA ARG A 259 4.91 -25.44 -2.41
C ARG A 259 4.13 -25.45 -3.72
N ARG A 260 4.44 -26.40 -4.60
CA ARG A 260 3.70 -26.64 -5.84
C ARG A 260 2.71 -27.76 -5.62
N PHE A 261 1.46 -27.55 -6.04
CA PHE A 261 0.40 -28.53 -5.90
C PHE A 261 -0.43 -28.66 -7.17
N ALA A 262 -0.95 -29.85 -7.39
CA ALA A 262 -1.99 -30.12 -8.37
C ALA A 262 -2.93 -31.20 -7.83
N TYR A 263 -4.22 -30.93 -7.92
CA TYR A 263 -5.29 -31.82 -7.46
C TYR A 263 -6.28 -32.05 -8.58
N GLY A 264 -6.66 -33.33 -8.79
CA GLY A 264 -7.81 -33.69 -9.59
C GLY A 264 -9.06 -33.73 -8.70
N ILE A 265 -10.12 -33.05 -9.11
CA ILE A 265 -11.36 -32.90 -8.35
C ILE A 265 -12.51 -33.52 -9.15
N ALA A 266 -13.15 -34.58 -8.57
CA ALA A 266 -14.38 -35.18 -9.04
C ALA A 266 -15.33 -35.39 -7.85
N SER A 267 -15.81 -36.60 -7.62
CA SER A 267 -16.49 -36.99 -6.38
C SER A 267 -15.53 -37.05 -5.17
N SER A 268 -14.25 -37.25 -5.43
CA SER A 268 -13.14 -37.19 -4.46
C SER A 268 -12.02 -36.28 -4.98
N THR A 269 -11.17 -35.79 -4.10
CA THR A 269 -9.97 -35.03 -4.45
C THR A 269 -8.79 -35.99 -4.47
N ASP A 270 -8.13 -36.09 -5.63
CA ASP A 270 -6.90 -36.88 -5.80
C ASP A 270 -5.71 -35.96 -5.89
N THR A 271 -4.65 -36.21 -5.13
CA THR A 271 -3.40 -35.47 -5.18
C THR A 271 -2.56 -35.98 -6.34
N ILE A 272 -2.35 -35.13 -7.35
CA ILE A 272 -1.47 -35.42 -8.49
C ILE A 272 -0.02 -35.10 -8.10
N THR A 273 0.19 -33.93 -7.49
CA THR A 273 1.49 -33.53 -6.95
C THR A 273 1.31 -32.59 -5.76
N ASN A 274 2.21 -32.68 -4.79
CA ASN A 274 2.31 -31.73 -3.68
C ASN A 274 3.75 -31.76 -3.18
N THR A 275 4.58 -30.85 -3.73
CA THR A 275 6.02 -30.83 -3.46
C THR A 275 6.43 -29.46 -2.96
N THR A 276 7.29 -29.44 -1.94
CA THR A 276 7.90 -28.22 -1.43
C THR A 276 9.35 -28.18 -1.83
N SER A 277 9.80 -27.05 -2.34
CA SER A 277 11.18 -26.79 -2.76
C SER A 277 11.66 -25.42 -2.31
N PRO A 278 12.96 -25.27 -2.05
CA PRO A 278 13.51 -23.94 -1.79
C PRO A 278 13.21 -22.99 -2.95
N LEU A 279 12.82 -21.77 -2.64
CA LEU A 279 12.64 -20.70 -3.62
C LEU A 279 13.95 -19.95 -3.80
N ALA A 280 14.40 -19.74 -5.05
CA ALA A 280 15.62 -19.00 -5.36
C ALA A 280 15.62 -17.56 -4.83
N GLY A 281 14.43 -17.05 -4.49
CA GLY A 281 14.23 -15.74 -3.89
C GLY A 281 14.01 -14.65 -4.92
N TYR A 282 13.25 -13.63 -4.50
CA TYR A 282 13.00 -12.43 -5.29
C TYR A 282 13.90 -11.30 -4.81
N ARG A 283 14.70 -10.74 -5.72
CA ARG A 283 15.55 -9.59 -5.40
C ARG A 283 14.70 -8.34 -5.27
N MET A 284 14.70 -7.73 -4.09
CA MET A 284 14.14 -6.42 -3.83
C MET A 284 15.27 -5.38 -3.98
N PRO A 285 15.19 -4.45 -4.94
CA PRO A 285 16.25 -3.50 -5.20
C PRO A 285 16.32 -2.39 -4.14
N MET A 286 17.44 -1.67 -4.14
CA MET A 286 17.67 -0.49 -3.31
C MET A 286 16.65 0.62 -3.66
N GLU A 287 16.07 1.26 -2.64
CA GLU A 287 15.21 2.44 -2.78
C GLU A 287 15.96 3.69 -2.31
N LEU A 288 15.96 4.70 -3.13
CA LEU A 288 16.47 6.03 -2.80
C LEU A 288 15.32 7.04 -2.79
N GLY A 289 15.31 7.89 -1.78
CA GLY A 289 14.31 8.95 -1.65
C GLY A 289 14.93 10.26 -1.23
N ALA A 290 14.41 11.36 -1.77
CA ALA A 290 14.77 12.72 -1.38
C ALA A 290 13.53 13.61 -1.41
N GLY A 291 13.46 14.55 -0.48
CA GLY A 291 12.34 15.47 -0.39
C GLY A 291 12.66 16.74 0.39
N PHE A 292 11.76 17.67 0.31
CA PHE A 292 11.83 18.89 1.12
C PHE A 292 10.44 19.31 1.58
N THR A 293 10.40 20.02 2.72
CA THR A 293 9.18 20.66 3.23
C THR A 293 9.50 22.09 3.69
N LEU A 294 8.57 22.99 3.41
CA LEU A 294 8.50 24.33 3.97
C LEU A 294 7.37 24.36 4.98
N ARG A 295 7.69 24.75 6.22
CA ARG A 295 6.71 24.85 7.31
C ARG A 295 6.71 26.27 7.88
N GLY A 296 5.52 26.84 8.01
CA GLY A 296 5.31 28.18 8.60
C GLY A 296 4.58 28.12 9.93
N THR A 297 5.28 28.47 11.02
CA THR A 297 4.77 28.67 12.40
C THR A 297 3.61 27.77 12.80
N ASP A 298 3.75 26.43 12.72
CA ASP A 298 2.73 25.44 13.08
C ASP A 298 1.32 25.62 12.45
N ARG A 299 1.23 26.44 11.39
CA ARG A 299 -0.06 26.68 10.72
C ARG A 299 -0.16 26.02 9.36
N TRP A 300 0.92 25.99 8.63
CA TRP A 300 0.93 25.40 7.29
C TRP A 300 2.26 24.71 7.01
N MET A 301 2.18 23.70 6.17
CA MET A 301 3.32 22.99 5.61
C MET A 301 3.00 22.66 4.16
N VAL A 302 4.01 22.75 3.30
CA VAL A 302 3.96 22.27 1.90
C VAL A 302 5.26 21.54 1.65
N GLY A 303 5.20 20.44 0.91
CA GLY A 303 6.41 19.68 0.62
C GLY A 303 6.28 18.82 -0.64
N PHE A 304 7.43 18.34 -1.07
CA PHE A 304 7.59 17.50 -2.23
C PHE A 304 8.58 16.38 -1.93
N ASP A 305 8.24 15.15 -2.35
CA ASP A 305 9.10 13.98 -2.25
C ASP A 305 9.24 13.28 -3.62
N TYR A 306 10.43 12.75 -3.85
CA TYR A 306 10.75 11.87 -4.96
C TYR A 306 11.38 10.58 -4.44
N THR A 307 10.91 9.43 -4.91
CA THR A 307 11.53 8.13 -4.63
C THR A 307 11.79 7.37 -5.91
N ARG A 308 12.86 6.57 -5.92
CA ARG A 308 13.25 5.72 -7.03
C ARG A 308 13.70 4.36 -6.55
N GLN A 309 13.20 3.30 -7.21
CA GLN A 309 13.57 1.91 -6.97
C GLN A 309 13.67 1.17 -8.31
N ASP A 310 14.82 0.59 -8.62
CA ASP A 310 15.10 -0.01 -9.93
C ASP A 310 14.95 -1.53 -9.89
N TRP A 311 13.82 -2.01 -10.39
CA TRP A 311 13.47 -3.43 -10.42
C TRP A 311 13.94 -4.17 -11.69
N THR A 312 14.57 -3.50 -12.65
CA THR A 312 14.96 -4.09 -13.95
C THR A 312 15.88 -5.31 -13.82
N GLY A 313 16.64 -5.40 -12.74
CA GLY A 313 17.50 -6.55 -12.43
C GLY A 313 16.84 -7.67 -11.64
N THR A 314 15.50 -7.64 -11.46
CA THR A 314 14.74 -8.65 -10.72
C THR A 314 14.10 -9.63 -11.68
N SER A 315 14.15 -10.92 -11.36
CA SER A 315 13.45 -11.98 -12.08
C SER A 315 12.26 -12.47 -11.25
N PHE A 316 11.09 -12.48 -11.85
CA PHE A 316 9.86 -13.04 -11.27
C PHE A 316 9.42 -14.27 -12.08
N ASP A 317 8.55 -15.10 -11.48
CA ASP A 317 8.00 -16.28 -12.16
C ASP A 317 7.22 -15.87 -13.43
N ALA A 318 7.47 -16.58 -14.52
CA ALA A 318 6.78 -16.32 -15.77
C ALA A 318 5.28 -16.61 -15.67
N THR A 319 4.46 -15.73 -16.21
CA THR A 319 3.02 -15.94 -16.33
C THR A 319 2.69 -16.27 -17.79
N PRO A 320 2.17 -17.48 -18.07
CA PRO A 320 1.84 -17.88 -19.44
C PRO A 320 0.85 -16.93 -20.11
N GLY A 321 1.12 -16.55 -21.34
CA GLY A 321 0.24 -15.73 -22.18
C GLY A 321 0.27 -14.23 -21.90
N VAL A 322 1.18 -13.74 -21.05
CA VAL A 322 1.34 -12.31 -20.80
C VAL A 322 2.81 -11.91 -20.88
N ASN A 323 3.09 -10.88 -21.68
CA ASN A 323 4.42 -10.29 -21.75
C ASN A 323 4.55 -9.21 -20.67
N TYR A 324 5.30 -9.49 -19.62
CA TYR A 324 5.58 -8.51 -18.56
C TYR A 324 7.09 -8.43 -18.27
N ALA A 325 7.53 -7.27 -17.83
CA ALA A 325 8.89 -7.02 -17.44
C ALA A 325 8.95 -6.11 -16.20
N PRO A 326 9.90 -6.35 -15.28
CA PRO A 326 10.20 -5.40 -14.21
C PRO A 326 10.71 -4.08 -14.78
N ALA A 327 10.32 -2.98 -14.16
CA ALA A 327 10.66 -1.63 -14.61
C ALA A 327 11.19 -0.77 -13.44
N CYS A 328 11.76 0.37 -13.75
CA CYS A 328 12.20 1.33 -12.74
C CYS A 328 10.99 2.07 -12.16
N GLN A 329 10.70 1.81 -10.88
CA GLN A 329 9.65 2.51 -10.13
C GLN A 329 10.12 3.92 -9.79
N GLN A 330 9.25 4.91 -10.00
CA GLN A 330 9.46 6.30 -9.64
C GLN A 330 8.18 6.88 -9.07
N SER A 331 8.29 7.61 -7.95
CA SER A 331 7.14 8.22 -7.30
C SER A 331 7.41 9.70 -7.03
N PHE A 332 6.44 10.53 -7.39
CA PHE A 332 6.42 11.97 -7.16
C PHE A 332 5.23 12.28 -6.27
N ARG A 333 5.46 12.96 -5.16
CA ARG A 333 4.45 13.26 -4.16
C ARG A 333 4.51 14.72 -3.76
N LEU A 334 3.37 15.39 -3.81
CA LEU A 334 3.18 16.77 -3.37
C LEU A 334 2.13 16.78 -2.29
N GLY A 335 2.40 17.43 -1.17
CA GLY A 335 1.45 17.48 -0.06
C GLY A 335 1.47 18.83 0.65
N ALA A 336 0.32 19.13 1.26
CA ALA A 336 0.12 20.33 2.06
C ALA A 336 -0.69 20.03 3.32
N GLU A 337 -0.39 20.76 4.37
CA GLU A 337 -1.09 20.75 5.66
C GLU A 337 -1.46 22.18 6.03
N LEU A 338 -2.66 22.38 6.58
CA LEU A 338 -3.14 23.65 7.09
C LEU A 338 -3.89 23.49 8.41
N THR A 339 -3.42 24.17 9.46
CA THR A 339 -4.12 24.29 10.76
C THR A 339 -4.38 25.76 11.03
N PRO A 340 -5.61 26.28 10.81
CA PRO A 340 -5.88 27.71 10.89
C PRO A 340 -5.55 28.34 12.26
N ASN A 341 -6.01 27.74 13.33
CA ASN A 341 -5.65 28.13 14.70
C ASN A 341 -5.90 26.97 15.68
N ARG A 342 -4.86 26.32 16.04
CA ARG A 342 -4.87 25.13 16.90
C ARG A 342 -5.45 25.37 18.31
N TYR A 343 -5.28 26.53 18.85
CA TYR A 343 -5.67 26.90 20.22
C TYR A 343 -6.96 27.73 20.27
N ASP A 344 -7.74 27.72 19.18
CA ASP A 344 -9.00 28.46 19.13
C ASP A 344 -10.03 27.78 20.06
N ILE A 345 -10.46 28.51 21.11
CA ILE A 345 -11.43 27.99 22.11
C ILE A 345 -12.85 28.13 21.53
N ARG A 346 -13.08 29.09 20.64
CA ARG A 346 -14.42 29.47 20.18
C ARG A 346 -14.89 28.66 18.97
N TYR A 347 -14.00 28.40 18.02
CA TYR A 347 -14.38 27.78 16.76
C TYR A 347 -13.68 26.41 16.58
N PHE A 348 -14.46 25.33 16.64
CA PHE A 348 -13.97 23.97 16.50
C PHE A 348 -13.22 23.73 15.18
N PHE A 349 -13.79 24.17 14.04
CA PHE A 349 -13.20 23.95 12.72
C PHE A 349 -11.83 24.63 12.54
N ARG A 350 -11.48 25.64 13.30
CA ARG A 350 -10.15 26.26 13.26
C ARG A 350 -9.07 25.43 13.91
N ARG A 351 -9.44 24.49 14.78
CA ARG A 351 -8.51 23.56 15.45
C ARG A 351 -8.18 22.33 14.60
N LEU A 352 -8.98 22.05 13.58
CA LEU A 352 -8.75 20.94 12.68
C LEU A 352 -7.49 21.17 11.86
N THR A 353 -6.78 20.09 11.58
CA THR A 353 -5.69 20.07 10.63
C THR A 353 -6.20 19.50 9.32
N TYR A 354 -6.17 20.30 8.28
CA TYR A 354 -6.59 19.93 6.92
C TYR A 354 -5.39 19.47 6.12
N HIS A 355 -5.54 18.42 5.36
CA HIS A 355 -4.51 17.82 4.55
C HIS A 355 -4.96 17.76 3.10
N GLY A 356 -4.03 17.92 2.19
CA GLY A 356 -4.27 17.71 0.78
C GLY A 356 -2.99 17.30 0.08
N GLY A 357 -3.12 16.49 -0.98
CA GLY A 357 -1.95 16.06 -1.72
C GLY A 357 -2.27 15.52 -3.10
N LEU A 358 -1.20 15.40 -3.89
CA LEU A 358 -1.20 14.82 -5.23
C LEU A 358 -0.07 13.80 -5.29
N PHE A 359 -0.30 12.72 -6.01
CA PHE A 359 0.75 11.74 -6.29
C PHE A 359 0.71 11.28 -7.73
N TYR A 360 1.88 10.96 -8.24
CA TYR A 360 2.09 10.31 -9.52
C TYR A 360 3.19 9.27 -9.37
N GLU A 361 2.88 8.03 -9.69
CA GLU A 361 3.79 6.91 -9.57
C GLU A 361 3.86 6.13 -10.89
N LYS A 362 5.08 5.88 -11.35
CA LYS A 362 5.36 4.85 -12.35
C LYS A 362 5.64 3.56 -11.60
N GLY A 363 4.80 2.56 -11.78
CA GLY A 363 4.88 1.28 -11.09
C GLY A 363 6.13 0.47 -11.47
N TYR A 364 6.38 -0.59 -10.74
CA TYR A 364 7.56 -1.46 -10.94
C TYR A 364 7.37 -2.51 -12.04
N LEU A 365 6.20 -2.55 -12.68
CA LEU A 365 5.87 -3.49 -13.75
C LEU A 365 5.55 -2.76 -15.06
N SER A 366 6.05 -3.31 -16.14
CA SER A 366 5.66 -3.00 -17.52
C SER A 366 4.93 -4.20 -18.12
N LEU A 367 3.76 -3.96 -18.69
CA LEU A 367 2.90 -4.96 -19.33
C LEU A 367 2.69 -4.58 -20.79
N ASN A 368 2.92 -5.52 -21.70
CA ASN A 368 2.84 -5.28 -23.14
C ASN A 368 3.64 -4.06 -23.61
N GLY A 369 4.79 -3.78 -22.95
CA GLY A 369 5.64 -2.64 -23.25
C GLY A 369 5.20 -1.31 -22.61
N GLU A 370 4.08 -1.28 -21.88
CA GLU A 370 3.58 -0.09 -21.20
C GLU A 370 3.76 -0.21 -19.68
N GLN A 371 4.38 0.77 -19.06
CA GLN A 371 4.58 0.79 -17.62
C GLN A 371 3.29 1.22 -16.90
N VAL A 372 2.85 0.41 -15.93
CA VAL A 372 1.65 0.70 -15.15
C VAL A 372 1.86 1.97 -14.34
N THR A 373 1.04 2.98 -14.57
CA THR A 373 1.10 4.27 -13.85
C THR A 373 -0.05 4.39 -12.87
N ASP A 374 0.18 5.04 -11.73
CA ASP A 374 -0.81 5.36 -10.73
C ASP A 374 -0.78 6.86 -10.40
N ARG A 375 -1.93 7.51 -10.37
CA ARG A 375 -2.05 8.95 -10.12
C ARG A 375 -3.33 9.26 -9.37
N GLY A 376 -3.28 10.23 -8.50
CA GLY A 376 -4.47 10.61 -7.76
C GLY A 376 -4.30 11.84 -6.90
N ILE A 377 -5.38 12.14 -6.21
CA ILE A 377 -5.50 13.24 -5.27
C ILE A 377 -5.89 12.69 -3.91
N THR A 378 -5.44 13.35 -2.86
CA THR A 378 -5.77 12.99 -1.48
C THR A 378 -6.29 14.19 -0.73
N LEU A 379 -7.27 13.97 0.11
CA LEU A 379 -7.81 14.95 1.04
C LEU A 379 -7.92 14.30 2.41
N GLY A 380 -7.71 15.07 3.45
CA GLY A 380 -7.85 14.55 4.80
C GLY A 380 -8.07 15.63 5.85
N VAL A 381 -8.49 15.17 7.01
CA VAL A 381 -8.67 16.00 8.18
C VAL A 381 -8.23 15.23 9.43
N SER A 382 -7.44 15.88 10.29
CA SER A 382 -7.12 15.37 11.62
C SER A 382 -7.88 16.16 12.68
N ILE A 383 -8.68 15.46 13.46
CA ILE A 383 -9.59 15.99 14.47
C ILE A 383 -8.92 15.79 15.84
N PRO A 384 -8.56 16.86 16.57
CA PRO A 384 -8.03 16.72 17.93
C PRO A 384 -9.14 16.24 18.88
N VAL A 385 -8.91 15.10 19.56
CA VAL A 385 -9.91 14.47 20.46
C VAL A 385 -9.68 14.89 21.91
N SER A 386 -8.44 15.18 22.30
CA SER A 386 -8.08 15.52 23.68
C SER A 386 -7.02 16.62 23.76
N ARG A 387 -6.75 17.09 25.01
CA ARG A 387 -5.72 18.10 25.27
C ARG A 387 -4.29 17.65 24.95
N TYR A 388 -4.03 16.34 24.90
CA TYR A 388 -2.71 15.72 24.73
C TYR A 388 -2.46 15.21 23.32
N TYR A 389 -2.79 16.03 22.27
CA TYR A 389 -2.48 15.69 20.87
C TYR A 389 -3.11 14.39 20.32
N ASN A 390 -4.00 13.73 21.07
CA ASN A 390 -4.75 12.60 20.54
C ASN A 390 -5.62 13.06 19.38
N SER A 391 -5.61 12.33 18.29
CA SER A 391 -6.34 12.74 17.08
C SER A 391 -6.96 11.55 16.38
N LEU A 392 -8.11 11.81 15.75
CA LEU A 392 -8.72 10.95 14.75
C LEU A 392 -8.42 11.55 13.38
N SER A 393 -7.74 10.81 12.54
CA SER A 393 -7.42 11.19 11.16
C SER A 393 -8.35 10.48 10.20
N LEU A 394 -8.99 11.25 9.33
CA LEU A 394 -9.87 10.77 8.27
C LEU A 394 -9.28 11.21 6.94
N GLY A 395 -9.19 10.31 5.98
CA GLY A 395 -8.63 10.59 4.67
C GLY A 395 -9.41 9.92 3.55
N VAL A 396 -9.44 10.59 2.41
CA VAL A 396 -10.00 10.08 1.16
C VAL A 396 -8.92 10.23 0.08
N THR A 397 -8.66 9.15 -0.63
CA THR A 397 -7.77 9.13 -1.80
C THR A 397 -8.61 8.74 -3.00
N ALA A 398 -8.60 9.55 -4.05
CA ALA A 398 -9.20 9.21 -5.33
C ALA A 398 -8.09 9.10 -6.39
N GLY A 399 -8.03 7.98 -7.07
CA GLY A 399 -6.94 7.71 -8.00
C GLY A 399 -7.34 6.85 -9.20
N GLN A 400 -6.43 6.79 -10.15
CA GLN A 400 -6.52 5.99 -11.35
C GLN A 400 -5.21 5.27 -11.61
N ARG A 401 -5.27 3.93 -11.76
CA ARG A 401 -4.13 3.09 -12.09
C ARG A 401 -4.34 2.41 -13.42
N GLY A 402 -3.27 2.35 -14.22
CA GLY A 402 -3.25 1.72 -15.52
C GLY A 402 -4.06 2.47 -16.58
N THR A 403 -4.28 1.80 -17.70
CA THR A 403 -4.97 2.33 -18.89
C THR A 403 -5.80 1.23 -19.54
N VAL A 404 -6.74 1.58 -20.40
CA VAL A 404 -7.48 0.61 -21.25
C VAL A 404 -6.74 0.32 -22.57
N SER A 405 -5.70 1.09 -22.91
CA SER A 405 -4.87 0.87 -24.09
C SER A 405 -4.03 -0.40 -23.96
N ASN A 406 -3.60 -1.00 -25.05
CA ASN A 406 -2.71 -2.18 -25.12
C ASN A 406 -3.25 -3.40 -24.34
N ASN A 407 -4.56 -3.61 -24.37
CA ASN A 407 -5.26 -4.70 -23.65
C ASN A 407 -4.99 -4.69 -22.14
N LEU A 408 -4.84 -3.51 -21.55
CA LEU A 408 -4.70 -3.32 -20.12
C LEU A 408 -6.04 -2.98 -19.47
N ILE A 409 -6.07 -3.03 -18.15
CA ILE A 409 -7.25 -2.73 -17.35
C ILE A 409 -7.03 -1.41 -16.61
N ARG A 410 -7.96 -0.48 -16.72
CA ARG A 410 -7.95 0.74 -15.94
C ARG A 410 -8.69 0.52 -14.62
N GLU A 411 -8.01 0.78 -13.53
CA GLU A 411 -8.56 0.79 -12.17
C GLU A 411 -8.85 2.24 -11.79
N THR A 412 -10.09 2.55 -11.45
CA THR A 412 -10.46 3.83 -10.81
C THR A 412 -10.88 3.51 -9.39
N TYR A 413 -10.25 4.14 -8.41
CA TYR A 413 -10.46 3.79 -7.02
C TYR A 413 -10.70 5.00 -6.11
N VAL A 414 -11.45 4.73 -5.05
CA VAL A 414 -11.62 5.64 -3.91
C VAL A 414 -11.30 4.87 -2.64
N THR A 415 -10.29 5.35 -1.92
CA THR A 415 -9.82 4.75 -0.68
C THR A 415 -10.16 5.64 0.49
N PHE A 416 -10.82 5.09 1.50
CA PHE A 416 -11.07 5.74 2.78
C PHE A 416 -10.04 5.25 3.79
N ASN A 417 -9.39 6.19 4.47
CA ASN A 417 -8.40 5.91 5.50
C ASN A 417 -8.88 6.48 6.82
N ILE A 418 -8.84 5.67 7.87
CA ILE A 418 -9.18 6.09 9.23
C ILE A 418 -8.01 5.69 10.12
N ALA A 419 -7.49 6.64 10.92
CA ALA A 419 -6.47 6.32 11.91
C ALA A 419 -6.72 7.03 13.23
N PHE A 420 -6.35 6.36 14.28
CA PHE A 420 -6.39 6.87 15.64
C PHE A 420 -4.97 6.98 16.18
N SER A 421 -4.56 8.22 16.47
CA SER A 421 -3.24 8.53 17.02
C SER A 421 -3.39 8.87 18.50
N LEU A 422 -2.77 8.07 19.34
CA LEU A 422 -2.64 8.30 20.77
C LEU A 422 -1.29 8.94 21.06
N HIS A 423 -1.28 9.93 21.91
CA HIS A 423 -0.08 10.59 22.38
C HIS A 423 -0.21 10.87 23.87
N ASP A 424 0.74 10.38 24.64
CA ASP A 424 0.78 10.59 26.09
C ASP A 424 2.19 10.96 26.53
N ILE A 425 2.31 11.68 27.65
CA ILE A 425 3.59 12.07 28.21
C ILE A 425 3.90 11.15 29.39
N TRP A 426 4.88 10.27 29.21
CA TRP A 426 5.30 9.32 30.22
C TRP A 426 6.39 9.89 31.12
N PHE A 427 6.55 9.30 32.30
CA PHE A 427 7.57 9.66 33.28
C PHE A 427 7.44 11.09 33.86
N LEU A 428 6.25 11.65 33.85
CA LEU A 428 5.96 12.80 34.69
C LEU A 428 5.85 12.33 36.17
N LYS A 429 6.75 12.83 37.00
CA LYS A 429 6.62 12.63 38.47
C LYS A 429 5.42 13.45 38.94
N GLN A 430 4.34 12.78 39.34
CA GLN A 430 3.24 13.48 40.01
C GLN A 430 3.78 14.05 41.33
N MET A 431 3.82 15.36 41.44
CA MET A 431 4.04 16.01 42.74
C MET A 431 2.68 15.99 43.43
N TYR A 432 2.59 15.20 44.46
CA TYR A 432 1.50 15.31 45.43
C TYR A 432 1.83 16.54 46.30
N GLU A 433 1.04 17.63 46.20
CA GLU A 433 0.99 18.68 47.18
C GLU A 433 0.20 18.24 48.39
#